data_3d0130ee5504f2ad2c790f94546cd559
#
_entry.id   3d0130ee5504f2ad2c790f94546cd559
#
_cell.length_a   1.000
_cell.length_b   1.000
_cell.length_c   1.000
_cell.angle_alpha   90.00
_cell.angle_beta   90.00
_cell.angle_gamma   90.00
#
_symmetry.space_group_name_H-M   'P 1'
#
loop_
_entity.id
_entity.type
_entity.pdbx_description
1 polymer ?
#
loop_
_entity_poly.entity_id
_entity_poly.type
_entity_poly.pdbx_seq_one_letter_code
_entity_poly.pdbx_strand_id
1 'polypeptide(L)'
;TVAELIADAMPPTILLALSSLALAWAIALPLGVLAAESRGGPGDRIAMFFAALGLAIPNIWLGPLLILVFAVKLGFLPIPGDDASGALGLVLPSITLGTSLAAILTRQIRGSLREVLDQAYVVAARARGVGKLGVLLKHGLPNALLPVLTLGAAQLGALLSGAVVAEKIFERPGLGT
;
A
#
# COMPACT_ATOMS: atom_id res chain seq x y z
N THR A 1 -8.99 20.59 26.86
CA THR A 1 -9.74 19.36 27.21
C THR A 1 -9.17 18.15 26.48
N VAL A 2 -9.47 16.91 26.95
CA VAL A 2 -9.06 15.66 26.25
C VAL A 2 -9.53 15.67 24.78
N ALA A 3 -10.74 16.19 24.54
CA ALA A 3 -11.28 16.30 23.18
C ALA A 3 -10.45 17.22 22.28
N GLU A 4 -9.94 18.31 22.78
CA GLU A 4 -9.05 19.23 22.04
C GLU A 4 -7.71 18.56 21.72
N LEU A 5 -7.10 17.86 22.69
CA LEU A 5 -5.86 17.11 22.44
C LEU A 5 -6.03 16.06 21.34
N ILE A 6 -7.13 15.32 21.35
CA ILE A 6 -7.44 14.35 20.30
C ILE A 6 -7.65 15.05 18.95
N ALA A 7 -8.39 16.18 18.93
CA ALA A 7 -8.66 16.92 17.70
C ALA A 7 -7.36 17.46 17.07
N ASP A 8 -6.41 17.90 17.88
CA ASP A 8 -5.11 18.41 17.41
C ASP A 8 -4.17 17.30 16.94
N ALA A 9 -4.22 16.12 17.57
CA ALA A 9 -3.39 14.97 17.24
C ALA A 9 -3.92 14.15 16.05
N MET A 10 -5.22 14.24 15.73
CA MET A 10 -5.86 13.44 14.68
C MET A 10 -5.39 13.77 13.26
N PRO A 11 -5.22 15.04 12.83
CA PRO A 11 -4.83 15.37 11.46
C PRO A 11 -3.50 14.75 11.01
N PRO A 12 -2.40 14.79 11.79
CA PRO A 12 -1.15 14.12 11.42
C PRO A 12 -1.29 12.61 11.24
N THR A 13 -2.04 11.95 12.13
CA THR A 13 -2.30 10.51 12.05
C THR A 13 -3.10 10.13 10.81
N ILE A 14 -4.15 10.92 10.48
CA ILE A 14 -4.93 10.72 9.25
C ILE A 14 -4.05 10.93 8.01
N LEU A 15 -3.22 11.96 8.01
CA LEU A 15 -2.31 12.25 6.89
C LEU A 15 -1.33 11.08 6.68
N LEU A 16 -0.78 10.53 7.76
CA LEU A 16 0.09 9.35 7.70
C LEU A 16 -0.66 8.12 7.18
N ALA A 17 -1.87 7.86 7.63
CA ALA A 17 -2.68 6.75 7.17
C ALA A 17 -3.02 6.88 5.67
N LEU A 18 -3.43 8.07 5.23
CA LEU A 18 -3.76 8.33 3.83
C LEU A 18 -2.55 8.26 2.90
N SER A 19 -1.38 8.79 3.32
CA SER A 19 -0.14 8.69 2.54
C SER A 19 0.34 7.24 2.43
N SER A 20 0.22 6.46 3.50
CA SER A 20 0.53 5.03 3.49
C SER A 20 -0.41 4.24 2.58
N LEU A 21 -1.70 4.57 2.61
CA LEU A 21 -2.71 3.97 1.73
C LEU A 21 -2.42 4.31 0.26
N ALA A 22 -2.15 5.57 -0.05
CA ALA A 22 -1.83 6.01 -1.41
C ALA A 22 -0.58 5.30 -1.94
N LEU A 23 0.48 5.19 -1.12
CA LEU A 23 1.69 4.46 -1.47
C LEU A 23 1.40 2.98 -1.70
N ALA A 24 0.61 2.37 -0.83
CA ALA A 24 0.22 0.96 -0.98
C ALA A 24 -0.51 0.70 -2.30
N TRP A 25 -1.46 1.56 -2.68
CA TRP A 25 -2.15 1.46 -3.96
C TRP A 25 -1.23 1.70 -5.16
N ALA A 26 -0.33 2.68 -5.08
CA ALA A 26 0.64 2.98 -6.13
C ALA A 26 1.57 1.79 -6.43
N ILE A 27 1.90 0.99 -5.42
CA ILE A 27 2.71 -0.23 -5.57
C ILE A 27 1.84 -1.44 -5.95
N ALA A 28 0.71 -1.63 -5.27
CA ALA A 28 -0.11 -2.83 -5.41
C ALA A 28 -0.79 -2.94 -6.77
N LEU A 29 -1.24 -1.82 -7.33
CA LEU A 29 -1.97 -1.84 -8.60
C LEU A 29 -1.09 -2.36 -9.76
N PRO A 30 0.10 -1.79 -10.04
CA PRO A 30 0.94 -2.30 -11.12
C PRO A 30 1.44 -3.73 -10.85
N LEU A 31 1.84 -4.05 -9.61
CA LEU A 31 2.32 -5.39 -9.28
C LEU A 31 1.22 -6.45 -9.36
N GLY A 32 0.02 -6.12 -8.89
CA GLY A 32 -1.13 -7.03 -8.95
C GLY A 32 -1.60 -7.31 -10.38
N VAL A 33 -1.61 -6.27 -11.23
CA VAL A 33 -1.92 -6.41 -12.65
C VAL A 33 -0.86 -7.25 -13.36
N LEU A 34 0.43 -6.95 -13.16
CA LEU A 34 1.54 -7.73 -13.71
C LEU A 34 1.45 -9.21 -13.33
N ALA A 35 1.16 -9.48 -12.07
CA ALA A 35 1.00 -10.84 -11.55
C ALA A 35 -0.22 -11.55 -12.15
N ALA A 36 -1.34 -10.84 -12.32
CA ALA A 36 -2.55 -11.41 -12.89
C ALA A 36 -2.37 -11.77 -14.37
N GLU A 37 -1.74 -10.89 -15.16
CA GLU A 37 -1.51 -11.12 -16.58
C GLU A 37 -0.45 -12.21 -16.85
N SER A 38 0.56 -12.31 -15.99
CA SER A 38 1.67 -13.26 -16.16
C SER A 38 1.29 -14.71 -15.86
N ARG A 39 0.15 -14.99 -15.25
CA ARG A 39 -0.44 -16.34 -14.98
C ARG A 39 0.57 -17.43 -14.62
N GLY A 40 1.38 -17.21 -13.58
CA GLY A 40 2.41 -18.16 -13.13
C GLY A 40 3.78 -17.98 -13.80
N GLY A 41 3.89 -17.04 -14.74
CA GLY A 41 5.15 -16.65 -15.36
C GLY A 41 6.07 -15.83 -14.44
N PRO A 42 7.19 -15.32 -14.98
CA PRO A 42 8.19 -14.58 -14.20
C PRO A 42 7.61 -13.34 -13.47
N GLY A 43 6.75 -12.57 -14.13
CA GLY A 43 6.11 -11.39 -13.54
C GLY A 43 5.25 -11.72 -12.32
N ASP A 44 4.53 -12.84 -12.36
CA ASP A 44 3.75 -13.34 -11.23
C ASP A 44 4.65 -13.74 -10.06
N ARG A 45 5.71 -14.49 -10.35
CA ARG A 45 6.66 -14.95 -9.31
C ARG A 45 7.36 -13.78 -8.63
N ILE A 46 7.82 -12.79 -9.41
CA ILE A 46 8.47 -11.59 -8.89
C ILE A 46 7.50 -10.79 -8.02
N ALA A 47 6.29 -10.50 -8.50
CA ALA A 47 5.31 -9.75 -7.72
C ALA A 47 4.92 -10.48 -6.43
N MET A 48 4.73 -11.80 -6.47
CA MET A 48 4.41 -12.59 -5.29
C MET A 48 5.58 -12.71 -4.32
N PHE A 49 6.81 -12.72 -4.81
CA PHE A 49 8.02 -12.68 -3.96
C PHE A 49 8.08 -11.36 -3.17
N PHE A 50 7.91 -10.20 -3.83
CA PHE A 50 7.87 -8.90 -3.14
C PHE A 50 6.69 -8.79 -2.18
N ALA A 51 5.51 -9.30 -2.56
CA ALA A 51 4.37 -9.35 -1.66
C ALA A 51 4.63 -10.25 -0.43
N ALA A 52 5.32 -11.37 -0.60
CA ALA A 52 5.71 -12.24 0.51
C ALA A 52 6.70 -11.54 1.46
N LEU A 53 7.72 -10.86 0.91
CA LEU A 53 8.67 -10.07 1.70
C LEU A 53 7.98 -8.96 2.50
N GLY A 54 7.07 -8.22 1.87
CA GLY A 54 6.33 -7.14 2.54
C GLY A 54 5.45 -7.60 3.70
N LEU A 55 5.01 -8.86 3.69
CA LEU A 55 4.27 -9.47 4.81
C LEU A 55 5.17 -10.13 5.85
N ALA A 56 6.34 -10.62 5.43
CA ALA A 56 7.26 -11.33 6.32
C ALA A 56 8.00 -10.40 7.28
N ILE A 57 8.25 -9.15 6.87
CA ILE A 57 9.00 -8.19 7.69
C ILE A 57 8.02 -7.42 8.59
N PRO A 58 8.11 -7.55 9.92
CA PRO A 58 7.27 -6.77 10.84
C PRO A 58 7.54 -5.27 10.72
N ASN A 59 6.49 -4.44 10.71
CA ASN A 59 6.62 -2.98 10.59
C ASN A 59 7.51 -2.37 11.68
N ILE A 60 7.47 -2.92 12.90
CA ILE A 60 8.30 -2.49 14.02
C ILE A 60 9.80 -2.69 13.77
N TRP A 61 10.16 -3.62 12.91
CA TRP A 61 11.54 -3.88 12.47
C TRP A 61 11.90 -3.06 11.24
N LEU A 62 10.96 -2.94 10.30
CA LEU A 62 11.17 -2.22 9.05
C LEU A 62 11.44 -0.73 9.29
N GLY A 63 10.70 -0.10 10.21
CA GLY A 63 10.87 1.31 10.53
C GLY A 63 12.31 1.69 10.93
N PRO A 64 12.88 1.13 12.02
CA PRO A 64 14.25 1.38 12.42
C PRO A 64 15.30 1.05 11.34
N LEU A 65 15.06 0.00 10.54
CA LEU A 65 15.97 -0.37 9.45
C LEU A 65 15.97 0.68 8.35
N LEU A 66 14.82 1.24 7.99
CA LEU A 66 14.72 2.32 7.01
C LEU A 66 15.37 3.61 7.54
N ILE A 67 15.18 3.95 8.81
CA ILE A 67 15.87 5.09 9.45
C ILE A 67 17.38 4.90 9.35
N LEU A 68 17.90 3.73 9.75
CA LEU A 68 19.33 3.45 9.73
C LEU A 68 19.92 3.60 8.32
N VAL A 69 19.23 3.09 7.29
CA VAL A 69 19.74 3.11 5.92
C VAL A 69 19.57 4.49 5.30
N PHE A 70 18.37 5.06 5.29
CA PHE A 70 18.05 6.24 4.49
C PHE A 70 18.30 7.57 5.23
N ALA A 71 18.12 7.61 6.53
CA ALA A 71 18.38 8.83 7.31
C ALA A 71 19.84 8.88 7.82
N VAL A 72 20.33 7.81 8.47
CA VAL A 72 21.64 7.83 9.12
C VAL A 72 22.78 7.54 8.15
N LYS A 73 22.72 6.45 7.37
CA LYS A 73 23.86 6.08 6.49
C LYS A 73 23.91 6.88 5.19
N LEU A 74 22.77 7.09 4.54
CA LEU A 74 22.69 7.76 3.24
C LEU A 74 22.41 9.26 3.36
N GLY A 75 21.82 9.73 4.45
CA GLY A 75 21.49 11.15 4.66
C GLY A 75 20.48 11.72 3.66
N PHE A 76 19.68 10.87 3.00
CA PHE A 76 18.70 11.30 2.00
C PHE A 76 17.39 11.81 2.60
N LEU A 77 17.07 11.36 3.80
CA LEU A 77 15.83 11.68 4.49
C LEU A 77 16.12 12.17 5.91
N PRO A 78 15.25 13.01 6.50
CA PRO A 78 15.47 13.55 7.82
C PRO A 78 15.51 12.45 8.89
N ILE A 79 16.29 12.70 9.93
CA ILE A 79 16.31 11.86 11.14
C ILE A 79 14.99 12.07 11.89
N PRO A 80 14.47 11.04 12.59
CA PRO A 80 13.31 11.20 13.44
C PRO A 80 13.44 12.40 14.39
N GLY A 81 12.40 13.22 14.47
CA GLY A 81 12.37 14.42 15.31
C GLY A 81 12.79 15.72 14.61
N ASP A 82 13.77 15.73 13.70
CA ASP A 82 14.33 16.97 13.10
C ASP A 82 13.34 17.69 12.16
N ASP A 83 12.61 16.97 11.32
CA ASP A 83 11.59 17.52 10.41
C ASP A 83 10.32 16.65 10.42
N ALA A 84 9.86 16.36 11.63
CA ALA A 84 8.76 15.43 11.84
C ALA A 84 7.45 15.88 11.20
N SER A 85 7.23 17.19 11.01
CA SER A 85 6.03 17.78 10.41
C SER A 85 6.12 17.95 8.89
N GLY A 86 7.31 17.89 8.31
CA GLY A 86 7.55 18.09 6.88
C GLY A 86 7.11 16.92 6.00
N ALA A 87 6.97 17.18 4.70
CA ALA A 87 6.61 16.16 3.70
C ALA A 87 7.64 15.03 3.61
N LEU A 88 8.94 15.35 3.72
CA LEU A 88 10.00 14.35 3.73
C LEU A 88 9.95 13.44 4.96
N GLY A 89 9.55 13.98 6.12
CA GLY A 89 9.35 13.19 7.33
C GLY A 89 8.20 12.17 7.23
N LEU A 90 7.28 12.30 6.25
CA LEU A 90 6.22 11.31 6.00
C LEU A 90 6.70 10.08 5.21
N VAL A 91 7.80 10.19 4.47
CA VAL A 91 8.22 9.17 3.50
C VAL A 91 8.50 7.82 4.17
N LEU A 92 9.39 7.79 5.16
CA LEU A 92 9.78 6.55 5.83
C LEU A 92 8.62 5.89 6.61
N PRO A 93 7.83 6.64 7.41
CA PRO A 93 6.65 6.08 8.06
C PRO A 93 5.63 5.52 7.07
N SER A 94 5.40 6.23 5.95
CA SER A 94 4.47 5.78 4.90
C SER A 94 4.96 4.50 4.21
N ILE A 95 6.26 4.37 3.94
CA ILE A 95 6.85 3.14 3.41
C ILE A 95 6.68 1.99 4.41
N THR A 96 6.95 2.25 5.70
CA THR A 96 6.84 1.24 6.76
C THR A 96 5.43 0.66 6.83
N LEU A 97 4.41 1.51 6.91
CA LEU A 97 3.01 1.07 7.00
C LEU A 97 2.46 0.58 5.67
N GLY A 98 2.82 1.27 4.58
CA GLY A 98 2.32 0.98 3.24
C GLY A 98 2.82 -0.34 2.66
N THR A 99 4.00 -0.81 3.06
CA THR A 99 4.60 -2.02 2.48
C THR A 99 3.77 -3.28 2.75
N SER A 100 3.35 -3.51 3.98
CA SER A 100 2.50 -4.65 4.34
C SER A 100 1.12 -4.57 3.68
N LEU A 101 0.53 -3.38 3.64
CA LEU A 101 -0.73 -3.16 2.95
C LEU A 101 -0.60 -3.36 1.44
N ALA A 102 0.48 -2.85 0.82
CA ALA A 102 0.75 -3.07 -0.60
C ALA A 102 0.82 -4.56 -0.94
N ALA A 103 1.44 -5.35 -0.08
CA ALA A 103 1.53 -6.80 -0.24
C ALA A 103 0.15 -7.49 -0.22
N ILE A 104 -0.72 -7.09 0.73
CA ILE A 104 -2.09 -7.59 0.83
C ILE A 104 -2.89 -7.23 -0.43
N LEU A 105 -2.87 -5.94 -0.81
CA LEU A 105 -3.61 -5.44 -1.98
C LEU A 105 -3.10 -6.07 -3.29
N THR A 106 -1.78 -6.25 -3.45
CA THR A 106 -1.19 -6.92 -4.63
C THR A 106 -1.77 -8.32 -4.82
N ARG A 107 -1.83 -9.10 -3.76
CA ARG A 107 -2.38 -10.46 -3.79
C ARG A 107 -3.88 -10.46 -4.10
N GLN A 108 -4.62 -9.52 -3.53
CA GLN A 108 -6.05 -9.37 -3.78
C GLN A 108 -6.34 -8.96 -5.21
N ILE A 109 -5.63 -7.94 -5.74
CA ILE A 109 -5.76 -7.49 -7.13
C ILE A 109 -5.46 -8.65 -8.10
N ARG A 110 -4.34 -9.37 -7.85
CA ARG A 110 -3.97 -10.55 -8.64
C ARG A 110 -5.10 -11.59 -8.69
N GLY A 111 -5.66 -11.95 -7.54
CA GLY A 111 -6.72 -12.95 -7.43
C GLY A 111 -7.98 -12.51 -8.15
N SER A 112 -8.50 -11.35 -7.78
CA SER A 112 -9.73 -10.79 -8.32
C SER A 112 -9.64 -10.52 -9.83
N LEU A 113 -8.50 -9.99 -10.31
CA LEU A 113 -8.34 -9.72 -11.74
C LEU A 113 -8.26 -11.01 -12.56
N ARG A 114 -7.64 -12.07 -12.06
CA ARG A 114 -7.63 -13.38 -12.74
C ARG A 114 -9.05 -13.95 -12.87
N GLU A 115 -9.79 -13.92 -11.78
CA GLU A 115 -11.18 -14.40 -11.77
C GLU A 115 -12.02 -13.64 -12.78
N VAL A 116 -11.91 -12.30 -12.81
CA VAL A 116 -12.66 -11.46 -13.75
C VAL A 116 -12.23 -11.71 -15.20
N LEU A 117 -10.94 -11.86 -15.47
CA LEU A 117 -10.42 -12.11 -16.82
C LEU A 117 -10.84 -13.45 -17.42
N ASP A 118 -11.29 -14.39 -16.60
CA ASP A 118 -11.80 -15.70 -17.02
C ASP A 118 -13.33 -15.72 -17.19
N GLN A 119 -14.04 -14.63 -16.91
CA GLN A 119 -15.49 -14.51 -17.08
C GLN A 119 -15.92 -14.52 -18.55
N ALA A 120 -17.10 -15.10 -18.80
CA ALA A 120 -17.62 -15.29 -20.15
C ALA A 120 -17.75 -13.97 -20.95
N TYR A 121 -18.13 -12.87 -20.31
CA TYR A 121 -18.24 -11.57 -20.97
C TYR A 121 -16.88 -11.01 -21.43
N VAL A 122 -15.80 -11.32 -20.70
CA VAL A 122 -14.43 -10.94 -21.07
C VAL A 122 -13.96 -11.78 -22.25
N VAL A 123 -14.25 -13.08 -22.23
CA VAL A 123 -13.98 -13.98 -23.38
C VAL A 123 -14.74 -13.51 -24.63
N ALA A 124 -16.01 -13.15 -24.50
CA ALA A 124 -16.80 -12.60 -25.59
C ALA A 124 -16.25 -11.25 -26.10
N ALA A 125 -15.72 -10.39 -25.24
CA ALA A 125 -15.09 -9.14 -25.66
C ALA A 125 -13.82 -9.42 -26.51
N ARG A 126 -12.99 -10.38 -26.09
CA ARG A 126 -11.81 -10.83 -26.86
C ARG A 126 -12.21 -11.40 -28.21
N ALA A 127 -13.25 -12.23 -28.26
CA ALA A 127 -13.76 -12.81 -29.52
C ALA A 127 -14.25 -11.75 -30.50
N ARG A 128 -14.75 -10.60 -30.00
CA ARG A 128 -15.10 -9.43 -30.82
C ARG A 128 -13.92 -8.57 -31.26
N GLY A 129 -12.68 -8.99 -30.98
CA GLY A 129 -11.46 -8.28 -31.41
C GLY A 129 -11.00 -7.17 -30.44
N VAL A 130 -11.54 -7.06 -29.23
CA VAL A 130 -11.04 -6.10 -28.25
C VAL A 130 -9.62 -6.48 -27.84
N GLY A 131 -8.66 -5.57 -28.06
CA GLY A 131 -7.25 -5.80 -27.72
C GLY A 131 -7.01 -5.96 -26.22
N LYS A 132 -5.87 -6.54 -25.85
CA LYS A 132 -5.51 -6.87 -24.46
C LYS A 132 -5.68 -5.69 -23.50
N LEU A 133 -5.17 -4.51 -23.87
CA LEU A 133 -5.26 -3.31 -23.02
C LEU A 133 -6.72 -2.84 -22.86
N GLY A 134 -7.52 -2.91 -23.91
CA GLY A 134 -8.95 -2.60 -23.86
C GLY A 134 -9.72 -3.56 -22.97
N VAL A 135 -9.42 -4.86 -23.03
CA VAL A 135 -9.97 -5.86 -22.14
C VAL A 135 -9.60 -5.57 -20.69
N LEU A 136 -8.32 -5.28 -20.43
CA LEU A 136 -7.82 -4.98 -19.08
C LEU A 136 -8.50 -3.74 -18.49
N LEU A 137 -8.46 -2.61 -19.22
CA LEU A 137 -8.89 -1.31 -18.67
C LEU A 137 -10.41 -1.15 -18.64
N LYS A 138 -11.15 -1.69 -19.64
CA LYS A 138 -12.60 -1.50 -19.74
C LYS A 138 -13.41 -2.62 -19.11
N HIS A 139 -12.89 -3.83 -19.07
CA HIS A 139 -13.63 -5.02 -18.65
C HIS A 139 -13.02 -5.70 -17.41
N GLY A 140 -11.69 -5.70 -17.29
CA GLY A 140 -10.96 -6.35 -16.22
C GLY A 140 -10.93 -5.52 -14.93
N LEU A 141 -10.16 -4.45 -14.95
CA LEU A 141 -9.89 -3.63 -13.77
C LEU A 141 -11.14 -3.07 -13.08
N PRO A 142 -12.13 -2.46 -13.76
CA PRO A 142 -13.27 -1.87 -13.06
C PRO A 142 -14.02 -2.90 -12.21
N ASN A 143 -14.19 -4.12 -12.71
CA ASN A 143 -14.89 -5.18 -11.98
C ASN A 143 -13.98 -5.84 -10.92
N ALA A 144 -12.70 -6.02 -11.23
CA ALA A 144 -11.75 -6.63 -10.30
C ALA A 144 -11.45 -5.73 -9.09
N LEU A 145 -11.53 -4.41 -9.24
CA LEU A 145 -11.23 -3.47 -8.16
C LEU A 145 -12.35 -3.36 -7.11
N LEU A 146 -13.59 -3.74 -7.40
CA LEU A 146 -14.69 -3.64 -6.43
C LEU A 146 -14.37 -4.32 -5.08
N PRO A 147 -14.00 -5.62 -5.02
CA PRO A 147 -13.65 -6.26 -3.76
C PRO A 147 -12.34 -5.74 -3.17
N VAL A 148 -11.43 -5.25 -4.02
CA VAL A 148 -10.16 -4.68 -3.55
C VAL A 148 -10.37 -3.33 -2.86
N LEU A 149 -11.25 -2.48 -3.38
CA LEU A 149 -11.62 -1.20 -2.76
C LEU A 149 -12.29 -1.42 -1.39
N THR A 150 -13.18 -2.41 -1.29
CA THR A 150 -13.81 -2.77 -0.02
C THR A 150 -12.76 -3.21 1.01
N LEU A 151 -11.82 -4.06 0.61
CA LEU A 151 -10.72 -4.47 1.47
C LEU A 151 -9.82 -3.28 1.84
N GLY A 152 -9.46 -2.43 0.87
CA GLY A 152 -8.65 -1.24 1.10
C GLY A 152 -9.29 -0.28 2.09
N ALA A 153 -10.61 -0.07 2.00
CA ALA A 153 -11.36 0.74 2.95
C ALA A 153 -11.36 0.12 4.37
N ALA A 154 -11.55 -1.19 4.47
CA ALA A 154 -11.49 -1.89 5.76
C ALA A 154 -10.10 -1.80 6.41
N GLN A 155 -9.03 -1.73 5.62
CA GLN A 155 -7.66 -1.60 6.10
C GLN A 155 -7.33 -0.19 6.65
N LEU A 156 -8.15 0.82 6.42
CA LEU A 156 -7.96 2.14 7.03
C LEU A 156 -7.95 2.07 8.56
N GLY A 157 -8.85 1.26 9.16
CA GLY A 157 -8.85 1.05 10.60
C GLY A 157 -7.55 0.42 11.13
N ALA A 158 -7.02 -0.56 10.40
CA ALA A 158 -5.74 -1.18 10.74
C ALA A 158 -4.56 -0.21 10.55
N LEU A 159 -4.59 0.65 9.53
CA LEU A 159 -3.59 1.69 9.32
C LEU A 159 -3.60 2.73 10.45
N LEU A 160 -4.77 3.19 10.90
CA LEU A 160 -4.87 4.12 12.02
C LEU A 160 -4.29 3.52 13.30
N SER A 161 -4.56 2.24 13.57
CA SER A 161 -3.96 1.53 14.71
C SER A 161 -2.44 1.37 14.55
N GLY A 162 -1.97 1.06 13.34
CA GLY A 162 -0.54 0.94 13.03
C GLY A 162 0.19 2.28 13.02
N ALA A 163 -0.50 3.37 12.69
CA ALA A 163 0.05 4.73 12.68
C ALA A 163 0.56 5.13 14.06
N VAL A 164 -0.15 4.79 15.14
CA VAL A 164 0.27 5.04 16.53
C VAL A 164 1.67 4.47 16.81
N VAL A 165 1.96 3.26 16.32
CA VAL A 165 3.28 2.63 16.51
C VAL A 165 4.34 3.32 15.64
N ALA A 166 3.99 3.64 14.38
CA ALA A 166 4.90 4.33 13.48
C ALA A 166 5.23 5.75 13.98
N GLU A 167 4.25 6.49 14.50
CA GLU A 167 4.46 7.82 15.08
C GLU A 167 5.51 7.78 16.22
N LYS A 168 5.46 6.76 17.08
CA LYS A 168 6.48 6.56 18.13
C LYS A 168 7.86 6.23 17.58
N ILE A 169 7.94 5.37 16.55
CA ILE A 169 9.23 4.98 15.95
C ILE A 169 9.89 6.18 15.25
N PHE A 170 9.09 7.02 14.59
CA PHE A 170 9.55 8.14 13.78
C PHE A 170 9.47 9.50 14.53
N GLU A 171 9.12 9.49 15.82
CA GLU A 171 8.98 10.70 16.66
C GLU A 171 8.10 11.78 16.02
N ARG A 172 7.00 11.35 15.39
CA ARG A 172 6.05 12.25 14.73
C ARG A 172 4.90 12.62 15.64
N PRO A 173 4.41 13.88 15.55
CA PRO A 173 3.19 14.26 16.26
C PRO A 173 2.00 13.44 15.73
N GLY A 174 1.13 13.00 16.64
CA GLY A 174 -0.06 12.24 16.32
C GLY A 174 -0.72 11.64 17.57
N LEU A 175 -1.69 10.74 17.36
CA LEU A 175 -2.42 10.08 18.45
C LEU A 175 -1.55 9.15 19.29
N GLY A 176 -0.37 8.78 18.81
CA GLY A 176 0.56 7.86 19.48
C GLY A 176 1.57 8.55 20.39
N THR A 177 1.68 9.87 20.32
CA THR A 177 2.61 10.69 21.12
C THR A 177 1.87 11.57 22.08
#